data_c2840982463042404fd01766df76cd4c
#
_entry.id   c2840982463042404fd01766df76cd4c
#
_cell.length_a   1.000
_cell.length_b   1.000
_cell.length_c   1.000
_cell.angle_alpha   90.00
_cell.angle_beta   90.00
_cell.angle_gamma   90.00
#
_symmetry.space_group_name_H-M   'P 1'
#
loop_
_entity.id
_entity.type
_entity.pdbx_description
1 polymer ?
#
loop_
_entity_poly.entity_id
_entity_poly.type
_entity_poly.pdbx_seq_one_letter_code
_entity_poly.pdbx_strand_id
1 'polypeptide(L)'
;MPSVEERVIDIVCENLGVNKEQVTRQTSFQEDVGADSLDIVELVMELEEEFEITIPDEEAEKIKTVGQAIDYIENKLKEKGSGGSPPAG
;
A
#
# COMPACT_ATOMS: atom_id res chain seq x y z
N MET A 1 6.68 -10.96 -13.55
CA MET A 1 5.86 -10.91 -12.33
C MET A 1 5.71 -9.47 -11.91
N PRO A 2 4.54 -9.11 -11.39
CA PRO A 2 4.37 -7.74 -10.95
C PRO A 2 5.24 -7.46 -9.73
N SER A 3 5.76 -6.26 -9.70
CA SER A 3 6.51 -5.80 -8.55
C SER A 3 5.54 -5.39 -7.45
N VAL A 4 6.08 -5.11 -6.27
CA VAL A 4 5.26 -4.57 -5.18
C VAL A 4 4.59 -3.29 -5.62
N GLU A 5 5.34 -2.45 -6.30
CA GLU A 5 4.78 -1.18 -6.78
C GLU A 5 3.59 -1.41 -7.69
N GLU A 6 3.70 -2.32 -8.63
CA GLU A 6 2.61 -2.60 -9.55
C GLU A 6 1.40 -3.16 -8.84
N ARG A 7 1.63 -4.05 -7.88
CA ARG A 7 0.52 -4.61 -7.12
C ARG A 7 -0.21 -3.56 -6.31
N VAL A 8 0.55 -2.69 -5.66
CA VAL A 8 -0.05 -1.60 -4.89
C VAL A 8 -0.88 -0.71 -5.79
N ILE A 9 -0.33 -0.35 -6.94
CA ILE A 9 -1.06 0.51 -7.86
C ILE A 9 -2.32 -0.17 -8.36
N ASP A 10 -2.25 -1.47 -8.68
CA ASP A 10 -3.43 -2.20 -9.11
C ASP A 10 -4.52 -2.17 -8.04
N ILE A 11 -4.14 -2.41 -6.80
CA ILE A 11 -5.11 -2.44 -5.71
C ILE A 11 -5.71 -1.06 -5.49
N VAL A 12 -4.88 -0.02 -5.54
CA VAL A 12 -5.37 1.35 -5.40
C VAL A 12 -6.39 1.65 -6.50
N CYS A 13 -6.07 1.29 -7.73
CA CYS A 13 -6.97 1.56 -8.84
C CYS A 13 -8.30 0.84 -8.68
N GLU A 14 -8.25 -0.42 -8.26
CA GLU A 14 -9.47 -1.20 -8.10
C GLU A 14 -10.33 -0.69 -6.96
N ASN A 15 -9.69 -0.32 -5.85
CA ASN A 15 -10.45 0.12 -4.69
C ASN A 15 -11.00 1.51 -4.84
N LEU A 16 -10.27 2.40 -5.47
CA LEU A 16 -10.66 3.79 -5.56
C LEU A 16 -11.24 4.16 -6.92
N GLY A 17 -11.25 3.24 -7.86
CA GLY A 17 -11.88 3.46 -9.15
C GLY A 17 -11.13 4.44 -10.03
N VAL A 18 -9.82 4.45 -9.98
CA VAL A 18 -9.01 5.33 -10.81
C VAL A 18 -8.19 4.52 -11.78
N ASN A 19 -7.71 5.18 -12.83
CA ASN A 19 -6.93 4.53 -13.87
C ASN A 19 -5.45 4.47 -13.47
N LYS A 20 -4.79 3.38 -13.86
CA LYS A 20 -3.38 3.23 -13.57
C LYS A 20 -2.55 4.36 -14.14
N GLU A 21 -2.96 4.87 -15.29
CA GLU A 21 -2.21 5.94 -15.92
C GLU A 21 -2.24 7.23 -15.11
N GLN A 22 -3.23 7.37 -14.26
CA GLN A 22 -3.38 8.56 -13.43
C GLN A 22 -2.69 8.43 -12.09
N VAL A 23 -2.22 7.24 -11.75
CA VAL A 23 -1.65 6.97 -10.44
C VAL A 23 -0.14 6.97 -10.55
N THR A 24 0.51 7.80 -9.73
CA THR A 24 1.96 7.83 -9.63
C THR A 24 2.34 7.72 -8.18
N ARG A 25 3.63 7.62 -7.93
CA ARG A 25 4.09 7.57 -6.54
C ARG A 25 3.76 8.84 -5.79
N GLN A 26 3.58 9.94 -6.50
CA GLN A 26 3.28 11.22 -5.87
C GLN A 26 1.79 11.47 -5.70
N THR A 27 0.95 10.60 -6.24
CA THR A 27 -0.50 10.75 -6.13
C THR A 27 -0.93 10.70 -4.67
N SER A 28 -1.67 11.73 -4.25
CA SER A 28 -2.20 11.78 -2.90
C SER A 28 -3.57 11.10 -2.86
N PHE A 29 -3.77 10.25 -1.88
CA PHE A 29 -5.06 9.56 -1.77
C PHE A 29 -6.20 10.52 -1.53
N GLN A 30 -5.99 11.53 -0.71
CA GLN A 30 -7.06 12.46 -0.36
C GLN A 30 -7.17 13.61 -1.34
N GLU A 31 -6.04 14.16 -1.77
CA GLU A 31 -6.07 15.36 -2.60
C GLU A 31 -6.26 15.05 -4.07
N ASP A 32 -5.59 14.03 -4.56
CA ASP A 32 -5.64 13.72 -5.98
C ASP A 32 -6.76 12.75 -6.33
N VAL A 33 -7.03 11.81 -5.45
CA VAL A 33 -8.04 10.79 -5.70
C VAL A 33 -9.36 11.14 -5.02
N GLY A 34 -9.31 11.90 -3.95
CA GLY A 34 -10.51 12.27 -3.22
C GLY A 34 -11.00 11.20 -2.27
N ALA A 35 -10.11 10.30 -1.86
CA ALA A 35 -10.49 9.25 -0.93
C ALA A 35 -10.68 9.84 0.46
N ASP A 36 -11.71 9.37 1.17
CA ASP A 36 -11.88 9.79 2.54
C ASP A 36 -11.30 8.72 3.48
N SER A 37 -11.49 8.93 4.77
CA SER A 37 -10.89 8.04 5.77
C SER A 37 -11.34 6.61 5.61
N LEU A 38 -12.61 6.42 5.29
CA LEU A 38 -13.16 5.08 5.14
C LEU A 38 -12.53 4.39 3.93
N ASP A 39 -12.39 5.12 2.84
CA ASP A 39 -11.74 4.56 1.66
C ASP A 39 -10.31 4.14 1.97
N ILE A 40 -9.60 4.96 2.73
CA ILE A 40 -8.23 4.65 3.11
C ILE A 40 -8.18 3.39 3.96
N VAL A 41 -9.09 3.26 4.93
CA VAL A 41 -9.13 2.09 5.79
C VAL A 41 -9.35 0.82 4.96
N GLU A 42 -10.29 0.87 4.03
CA GLU A 42 -10.55 -0.29 3.19
C GLU A 42 -9.37 -0.64 2.32
N LEU A 43 -8.71 0.39 1.77
CA LEU A 43 -7.53 0.17 0.96
C LEU A 43 -6.42 -0.48 1.79
N VAL A 44 -6.22 0.00 3.00
CA VAL A 44 -5.19 -0.56 3.87
C VAL A 44 -5.48 -2.03 4.15
N MET A 45 -6.73 -2.37 4.41
CA MET A 45 -7.09 -3.75 4.67
C MET A 45 -6.82 -4.64 3.47
N GLU A 46 -7.11 -4.15 2.27
CA GLU A 46 -6.81 -4.91 1.06
C GLU A 46 -5.31 -5.14 0.92
N LEU A 47 -4.52 -4.11 1.21
CA LEU A 47 -3.08 -4.24 1.12
C LEU A 47 -2.55 -5.25 2.14
N GLU A 48 -3.13 -5.24 3.33
CA GLU A 48 -2.73 -6.20 4.36
C GLU A 48 -2.99 -7.63 3.91
N GLU A 49 -4.13 -7.86 3.29
CA GLU A 49 -4.48 -9.20 2.83
C GLU A 49 -3.63 -9.62 1.64
N GLU A 50 -3.40 -8.70 0.73
CA GLU A 50 -2.65 -9.02 -0.48
C GLU A 50 -1.22 -9.41 -0.17
N PHE A 51 -0.60 -8.70 0.76
CA PHE A 51 0.82 -8.91 1.07
C PHE A 51 1.03 -9.66 2.38
N GLU A 52 -0.05 -10.03 3.06
CA GLU A 52 0.01 -10.77 4.33
C GLU A 52 0.86 -10.05 5.36
N ILE A 53 0.60 -8.75 5.50
CA ILE A 53 1.27 -7.92 6.48
C ILE A 53 0.23 -7.23 7.34
N THR A 54 0.69 -6.61 8.41
CA THR A 54 -0.17 -5.83 9.29
C THR A 54 0.26 -4.38 9.26
N ILE A 55 -0.69 -3.49 9.04
CA ILE A 55 -0.44 -2.06 9.02
C ILE A 55 -1.22 -1.44 10.17
N PRO A 56 -0.53 -1.05 11.26
CA PRO A 56 -1.24 -0.40 12.38
C PRO A 56 -1.88 0.90 11.95
N ASP A 57 -2.92 1.30 12.66
CA ASP A 57 -3.61 2.54 12.35
C ASP A 57 -2.67 3.72 12.33
N GLU A 58 -1.72 3.75 13.27
CA GLU A 58 -0.76 4.85 13.35
C GLU A 58 0.04 4.97 12.07
N GLU A 59 0.45 3.83 11.53
CA GLU A 59 1.23 3.85 10.29
C GLU A 59 0.36 4.19 9.10
N ALA A 60 -0.86 3.68 9.10
CA ALA A 60 -1.78 3.97 8.01
C ALA A 60 -2.04 5.47 7.90
N GLU A 61 -2.12 6.17 9.03
CA GLU A 61 -2.34 7.61 9.02
C GLU A 61 -1.19 8.37 8.40
N LYS A 62 0.00 7.81 8.43
CA LYS A 62 1.16 8.45 7.84
C LYS A 62 1.25 8.24 6.35
N ILE A 63 0.52 7.29 5.83
CA ILE A 63 0.55 6.96 4.40
C ILE A 63 -0.41 7.89 3.70
N LYS A 64 0.14 8.89 3.03
CA LYS A 64 -0.69 9.89 2.36
C LYS A 64 -0.59 9.81 0.85
N THR A 65 0.46 9.23 0.32
CA THR A 65 0.63 9.09 -1.11
C THR A 65 0.85 7.63 -1.47
N VAL A 66 0.67 7.34 -2.76
CA VAL A 66 0.89 5.99 -3.26
C VAL A 66 2.33 5.54 -3.01
N GLY A 67 3.28 6.45 -3.23
CA GLY A 67 4.69 6.11 -3.00
C GLY A 67 4.97 5.73 -1.56
N GLN A 68 4.37 6.45 -0.63
CA GLN A 68 4.55 6.13 0.79
C GLN A 68 4.00 4.74 1.10
N ALA A 69 2.87 4.40 0.50
CA ALA A 69 2.31 3.06 0.69
C ALA A 69 3.24 2.00 0.13
N ILE A 70 3.78 2.24 -1.05
CA ILE A 70 4.69 1.29 -1.68
C ILE A 70 5.93 1.08 -0.80
N ASP A 71 6.52 2.18 -0.36
CA ASP A 71 7.73 2.09 0.46
C ASP A 71 7.46 1.35 1.76
N TYR A 72 6.33 1.64 2.39
CA TYR A 72 6.00 0.99 3.64
C TYR A 72 5.85 -0.52 3.46
N ILE A 73 5.15 -0.91 2.41
CA ILE A 73 4.92 -2.33 2.15
C ILE A 73 6.23 -3.03 1.81
N GLU A 74 7.07 -2.39 1.00
CA GLU A 74 8.35 -3.00 0.67
C GLU A 74 9.20 -3.22 1.90
N ASN A 75 9.20 -2.25 2.81
CA ASN A 75 9.95 -2.40 4.06
C ASN A 75 9.38 -3.52 4.91
N LYS A 76 8.07 -3.62 4.99
CA LYS A 76 7.44 -4.67 5.76
C LYS A 76 7.75 -6.04 5.19
N LEU A 77 7.74 -6.16 3.88
CA LEU A 77 8.04 -7.44 3.26
C LEU A 77 9.48 -7.85 3.50
N LYS A 78 10.39 -6.90 3.52
CA LYS A 78 11.77 -7.20 3.84
C LYS A 78 11.92 -7.71 5.27
N GLU A 79 11.21 -7.06 6.20
CA GLU A 79 11.25 -7.50 7.58
C GLU A 79 10.63 -8.87 7.77
N LYS A 80 9.57 -9.10 7.00
CA LYS A 80 8.78 -10.31 7.18
C LYS A 80 9.54 -11.55 6.77
N GLY A 81 10.49 -11.38 5.90
CA GLY A 81 11.09 -12.58 5.65
C GLY A 81 11.78 -12.80 4.44
N SER A 82 11.94 -11.76 3.82
CA SER A 82 12.69 -11.95 2.68
C SER A 82 13.99 -12.46 3.10
N GLY A 83 14.32 -13.36 2.58
CA GLY A 83 15.48 -13.88 2.89
C GLY A 83 15.33 -14.42 4.21
N GLY A 84 14.67 -14.39 4.44
CA GLY A 84 14.67 -14.81 5.40
C GLY A 84 14.98 -15.04 6.60
N SER A 85 14.95 -15.00 6.74
CA SER A 85 15.02 -15.19 7.53
C SER A 85 14.78 -15.39 8.43
N PRO A 86 14.73 -15.57 8.96
CA PRO A 86 14.60 -15.67 9.74
C PRO A 86 14.69 -15.95 10.62
N PRO A 87 14.79 -15.89 10.81
CA PRO A 87 14.83 -16.04 11.58
C PRO A 87 14.57 -16.09 12.50
N ALA A 88 14.49 -16.11 12.61
CA ALA A 88 14.26 -16.10 13.27
C ALA A 88 14.14 -15.65 13.75
N GLY A 89 14.03 -15.61 13.63
CA GLY A 89 13.86 -15.14 13.84
C GLY A 89 13.83 -15.25 14.04
#